data_1b3366030d87f560e653f08c0fb65c6f
#
_entry.id   1b3366030d87f560e653f08c0fb65c6f
#
_cell.length_a   1.000
_cell.length_b   1.000
_cell.length_c   1.000
_cell.angle_alpha   90.00
_cell.angle_beta   90.00
_cell.angle_gamma   90.00
#
_symmetry.space_group_name_H-M   'P 1'
#
loop_
_entity.id
_entity.type
_entity.pdbx_description
1 polymer ?
#
loop_
_entity_poly.entity_id
_entity_poly.type
_entity_poly.pdbx_seq_one_letter_code
_entity_poly.pdbx_strand_id
1 'polypeptide(L)'
;MRRKHLMILITVLLVLSLTACQNNGSGNSSKDNGKNPPVNEPENNNSTQNGEIELEFTAEGIIKPEIAERIIKARSDELIQALKAKDADLIAEYVHPDKGVRFTPYTYVSTDSDQVFDQETIKGFFTDQQVYLWGNYDGSGDEIRLTPGQYYEKFIYTADFINAEEAGYNEVLSFGNMLENQFEVYENPIIVEYYFSGFNPEYEGMDWQSLRLVFEEYQGEWKLAGIIHNQWTI
;
A
#
# COMPACT_ATOMS: atom_id res chain seq x y z
N MET A 1 12.57 -37.98 32.17
CA MET A 1 12.91 -38.48 30.85
C MET A 1 13.64 -37.39 30.08
N ARG A 2 14.93 -37.61 29.77
CA ARG A 2 15.81 -36.65 29.08
C ARG A 2 15.55 -36.68 27.59
N ARG A 3 15.25 -35.54 26.96
CA ARG A 3 15.25 -35.39 25.49
C ARG A 3 16.54 -34.69 25.05
N LYS A 4 17.28 -35.38 24.19
CA LYS A 4 18.61 -35.01 23.68
C LYS A 4 18.43 -33.97 22.55
N HIS A 5 19.20 -32.89 22.60
CA HIS A 5 19.38 -31.94 21.52
C HIS A 5 20.29 -32.57 20.43
N LEU A 6 19.81 -32.55 19.19
CA LEU A 6 20.57 -32.92 18.00
C LEU A 6 21.01 -31.62 17.30
N MET A 7 22.28 -31.22 17.45
CA MET A 7 22.90 -30.17 16.66
C MET A 7 23.35 -30.76 15.31
N ILE A 8 22.82 -30.15 14.22
CA ILE A 8 23.35 -30.41 12.87
C ILE A 8 24.22 -29.26 12.47
N LEU A 9 25.50 -29.55 12.30
CA LEU A 9 26.54 -28.65 11.82
C LEU A 9 26.54 -28.73 10.30
N ILE A 10 26.23 -27.67 9.60
CA ILE A 10 26.35 -27.55 8.13
C ILE A 10 27.58 -26.71 7.83
N THR A 11 28.60 -27.39 7.26
CA THR A 11 29.85 -26.79 6.79
C THR A 11 29.63 -26.23 5.39
N VAL A 12 29.81 -24.92 5.22
CA VAL A 12 29.78 -24.24 3.91
C VAL A 12 31.19 -24.27 3.32
N LEU A 13 31.32 -24.87 2.16
CA LEU A 13 32.57 -24.92 1.38
C LEU A 13 32.56 -23.74 0.40
N LEU A 14 33.52 -22.83 0.58
CA LEU A 14 33.76 -21.66 -0.27
C LEU A 14 34.69 -22.08 -1.43
N VAL A 15 34.24 -21.98 -2.67
CA VAL A 15 35.07 -22.12 -3.87
C VAL A 15 35.26 -20.77 -4.52
N LEU A 16 36.46 -20.22 -4.43
CA LEU A 16 36.92 -19.08 -5.22
C LEU A 16 37.40 -19.57 -6.59
N SER A 17 36.91 -19.02 -7.67
CA SER A 17 37.50 -19.10 -9.00
C SER A 17 37.78 -17.70 -9.55
N LEU A 18 39.08 -17.38 -9.53
CA LEU A 18 39.67 -16.25 -10.22
C LEU A 18 39.90 -16.62 -11.69
N THR A 19 39.41 -15.82 -12.63
CA THR A 19 39.88 -15.83 -14.03
C THR A 19 40.20 -14.40 -14.47
N ALA A 20 41.51 -14.18 -14.59
CA ALA A 20 42.06 -13.01 -15.26
C ALA A 20 42.22 -13.28 -16.75
N CYS A 21 41.82 -12.34 -17.59
CA CYS A 21 42.26 -12.28 -18.99
C CYS A 21 42.79 -10.89 -19.26
N GLN A 22 44.12 -10.81 -19.38
CA GLN A 22 44.83 -9.73 -20.06
C GLN A 22 44.68 -9.90 -21.58
N ASN A 23 44.50 -8.81 -22.30
CA ASN A 23 44.89 -8.75 -23.70
C ASN A 23 45.51 -7.40 -24.03
N ASN A 24 46.79 -7.47 -24.40
CA ASN A 24 47.61 -6.40 -24.94
C ASN A 24 47.42 -6.33 -26.46
N GLY A 25 47.36 -5.14 -27.03
CA GLY A 25 47.41 -4.93 -28.47
C GLY A 25 47.72 -3.50 -28.80
N SER A 26 49.00 -3.26 -29.08
CA SER A 26 49.63 -2.00 -29.58
C SER A 26 49.39 -1.85 -31.07
N GLY A 27 49.30 -0.58 -31.60
CA GLY A 27 49.41 -0.32 -33.03
C GLY A 27 48.83 1.02 -33.52
N ASN A 28 49.54 2.04 -33.37
CA ASN A 28 50.10 3.03 -34.33
C ASN A 28 49.20 3.77 -35.35
N SER A 29 49.16 5.11 -35.16
CA SER A 29 49.34 6.23 -36.12
C SER A 29 48.59 6.26 -37.46
N SER A 30 47.75 7.31 -37.65
CA SER A 30 47.96 8.35 -38.69
C SER A 30 46.95 9.49 -38.57
N LYS A 31 47.44 10.70 -38.78
CA LYS A 31 46.72 11.98 -38.83
C LYS A 31 45.78 12.05 -40.02
N ASP A 32 44.60 12.63 -39.87
CA ASP A 32 44.11 13.58 -40.83
C ASP A 32 43.15 14.61 -40.21
N ASN A 33 43.21 15.84 -40.71
CA ASN A 33 42.48 17.02 -40.27
C ASN A 33 41.13 17.11 -41.01
N GLY A 34 40.04 17.25 -40.23
CA GLY A 34 38.74 17.60 -40.77
C GLY A 34 37.89 18.30 -39.70
N LYS A 35 37.80 19.64 -39.77
CA LYS A 35 36.90 20.45 -38.93
C LYS A 35 35.45 20.22 -39.34
N ASN A 36 34.61 19.74 -38.40
CA ASN A 36 33.18 19.97 -38.42
C ASN A 36 32.70 20.37 -37.01
N PRO A 37 31.71 21.26 -36.88
CA PRO A 37 31.28 21.80 -35.59
C PRO A 37 30.46 20.79 -34.78
N PRO A 38 30.38 20.97 -33.44
CA PRO A 38 29.71 20.01 -32.57
C PRO A 38 28.20 20.05 -32.79
N VAL A 39 27.63 18.91 -33.15
CA VAL A 39 26.20 18.63 -33.06
C VAL A 39 25.92 18.35 -31.58
N ASN A 40 25.10 19.20 -30.96
CA ASN A 40 24.54 18.92 -29.63
C ASN A 40 23.58 17.73 -29.74
N GLU A 41 24.03 16.56 -29.37
CA GLU A 41 23.13 15.47 -28.99
C GLU A 41 22.45 15.84 -27.65
N PRO A 42 21.12 15.65 -27.50
CA PRO A 42 20.49 15.80 -26.21
C PRO A 42 20.97 14.65 -25.32
N GLU A 43 21.64 14.98 -24.24
CA GLU A 43 21.94 14.04 -23.17
C GLU A 43 20.60 13.45 -22.66
N ASN A 44 20.35 12.22 -23.06
CA ASN A 44 19.28 11.41 -22.50
C ASN A 44 19.74 10.92 -21.11
N ASN A 45 19.66 11.81 -20.13
CA ASN A 45 19.84 11.45 -18.72
C ASN A 45 18.62 10.67 -18.22
N ASN A 46 18.41 9.47 -18.76
CA ASN A 46 17.54 8.49 -18.16
C ASN A 46 18.37 7.56 -17.26
N SER A 47 19.03 8.15 -16.26
CA SER A 47 19.56 7.37 -15.14
C SER A 47 18.38 7.01 -14.24
N THR A 48 17.78 5.84 -14.47
CA THR A 48 16.98 5.15 -13.47
C THR A 48 17.94 4.86 -12.30
N GLN A 49 18.04 5.79 -11.36
CA GLN A 49 18.61 5.53 -10.05
C GLN A 49 17.58 4.64 -9.32
N ASN A 50 17.79 3.32 -9.38
CA ASN A 50 17.28 2.40 -8.34
C ASN A 50 18.08 2.67 -7.06
N GLY A 51 17.91 3.85 -6.47
CA GLY A 51 18.29 4.13 -5.11
C GLY A 51 17.20 3.54 -4.22
N GLU A 52 17.55 2.56 -3.42
CA GLU A 52 16.71 2.07 -2.32
C GLU A 52 16.33 3.29 -1.47
N ILE A 53 15.03 3.55 -1.30
CA ILE A 53 14.55 4.69 -0.50
C ILE A 53 14.82 4.33 0.97
N GLU A 54 15.69 5.08 1.63
CA GLU A 54 15.95 4.92 3.06
C GLU A 54 14.70 5.34 3.84
N LEU A 55 14.24 4.47 4.74
CA LEU A 55 13.09 4.75 5.59
C LEU A 55 13.51 5.71 6.72
N GLU A 56 12.78 6.80 6.85
CA GLU A 56 12.89 7.74 7.96
C GLU A 56 11.59 7.70 8.77
N PHE A 57 11.74 7.80 10.09
CA PHE A 57 10.62 7.66 11.03
C PHE A 57 10.41 8.95 11.84
N THR A 58 9.18 9.16 12.26
CA THR A 58 8.81 10.18 13.24
C THR A 58 9.25 9.75 14.65
N ALA A 59 9.04 10.63 15.65
CA ALA A 59 9.32 10.30 17.06
C ALA A 59 8.45 9.14 17.59
N GLU A 60 7.28 8.94 16.99
CA GLU A 60 6.33 7.88 17.31
C GLU A 60 6.64 6.56 16.58
N GLY A 61 7.68 6.53 15.74
CA GLY A 61 8.09 5.32 14.99
C GLY A 61 7.27 5.10 13.71
N ILE A 62 6.56 6.11 13.21
CA ILE A 62 5.80 6.05 11.96
C ILE A 62 6.70 6.51 10.81
N ILE A 63 6.63 5.86 9.65
CA ILE A 63 7.35 6.31 8.45
C ILE A 63 6.88 7.74 8.10
N LYS A 64 7.84 8.65 7.92
CA LYS A 64 7.53 10.06 7.66
C LYS A 64 6.64 10.25 6.44
N PRO A 65 5.70 11.20 6.45
CA PRO A 65 4.75 11.45 5.37
C PRO A 65 5.39 11.58 3.99
N GLU A 66 6.44 12.38 3.86
CA GLU A 66 7.14 12.61 2.61
C GLU A 66 7.88 11.37 2.07
N ILE A 67 8.30 10.47 2.95
CA ILE A 67 8.90 9.19 2.56
C ILE A 67 7.80 8.21 2.17
N ALA A 68 6.72 8.14 2.94
CA ALA A 68 5.53 7.33 2.65
C ALA A 68 4.96 7.68 1.27
N GLU A 69 4.77 8.97 0.95
CA GLU A 69 4.28 9.42 -0.35
C GLU A 69 5.18 8.94 -1.49
N ARG A 70 6.49 9.16 -1.38
CA ARG A 70 7.45 8.74 -2.43
C ARG A 70 7.44 7.24 -2.70
N ILE A 71 7.18 6.44 -1.68
CA ILE A 71 7.15 4.98 -1.79
C ILE A 71 5.84 4.50 -2.42
N ILE A 72 4.69 5.02 -1.93
CA ILE A 72 3.41 4.34 -2.16
C ILE A 72 2.51 5.03 -3.19
N LYS A 73 2.74 6.31 -3.51
CA LYS A 73 1.81 7.11 -4.30
C LYS A 73 1.37 6.44 -5.59
N ALA A 74 2.30 5.98 -6.42
CA ALA A 74 1.97 5.36 -7.70
C ALA A 74 1.11 4.09 -7.52
N ARG A 75 1.43 3.29 -6.50
CA ARG A 75 0.70 2.06 -6.18
C ARG A 75 -0.70 2.35 -5.62
N SER A 76 -0.83 3.33 -4.74
CA SER A 76 -2.13 3.72 -4.20
C SER A 76 -3.03 4.37 -5.26
N ASP A 77 -2.45 5.17 -6.18
CA ASP A 77 -3.17 5.76 -7.30
C ASP A 77 -3.72 4.68 -8.26
N GLU A 78 -2.98 3.61 -8.51
CA GLU A 78 -3.45 2.48 -9.32
C GLU A 78 -4.53 1.69 -8.58
N LEU A 79 -4.34 1.41 -7.30
CA LEU A 79 -5.30 0.64 -6.50
C LEU A 79 -6.63 1.38 -6.34
N ILE A 80 -6.62 2.70 -6.11
CA ILE A 80 -7.89 3.46 -6.00
C ILE A 80 -8.66 3.48 -7.33
N GLN A 81 -7.95 3.45 -8.48
CA GLN A 81 -8.57 3.30 -9.79
C GLN A 81 -9.16 1.90 -9.98
N ALA A 82 -8.44 0.85 -9.54
CA ALA A 82 -8.94 -0.52 -9.58
C ALA A 82 -10.19 -0.70 -8.70
N LEU A 83 -10.22 -0.09 -7.51
CA LEU A 83 -11.40 -0.05 -6.65
C LEU A 83 -12.59 0.62 -7.37
N LYS A 84 -12.40 1.79 -7.97
CA LYS A 84 -13.45 2.46 -8.74
C LYS A 84 -13.96 1.61 -9.90
N ALA A 85 -13.06 0.95 -10.61
CA ALA A 85 -13.40 0.08 -11.75
C ALA A 85 -14.01 -1.27 -11.32
N LYS A 86 -13.96 -1.62 -10.02
CA LYS A 86 -14.30 -2.95 -9.47
C LYS A 86 -13.46 -4.05 -10.12
N ASP A 87 -12.20 -3.77 -10.42
CA ASP A 87 -11.27 -4.72 -11.01
C ASP A 87 -10.72 -5.66 -9.90
N ALA A 88 -11.48 -6.72 -9.65
CA ALA A 88 -11.17 -7.68 -8.60
C ALA A 88 -9.82 -8.40 -8.80
N ASP A 89 -9.44 -8.67 -10.05
CA ASP A 89 -8.20 -9.35 -10.38
C ASP A 89 -7.01 -8.44 -10.04
N LEU A 90 -7.04 -7.18 -10.46
CA LEU A 90 -6.00 -6.21 -10.13
C LEU A 90 -5.94 -5.92 -8.62
N ILE A 91 -7.09 -5.76 -7.94
CA ILE A 91 -7.12 -5.59 -6.48
C ILE A 91 -6.46 -6.79 -5.78
N ALA A 92 -6.76 -8.03 -6.22
CA ALA A 92 -6.19 -9.25 -5.64
C ALA A 92 -4.66 -9.31 -5.76
N GLU A 93 -4.05 -8.79 -6.83
CA GLU A 93 -2.61 -8.71 -7.00
C GLU A 93 -1.93 -7.82 -5.95
N TYR A 94 -2.64 -6.79 -5.46
CA TYR A 94 -2.16 -5.91 -4.40
C TYR A 94 -2.28 -6.51 -3.00
N VAL A 95 -3.21 -7.45 -2.78
CA VAL A 95 -3.50 -8.01 -1.45
C VAL A 95 -2.26 -8.70 -0.86
N HIS A 96 -2.02 -8.48 0.43
CA HIS A 96 -0.94 -9.12 1.16
C HIS A 96 -1.10 -10.66 1.15
N PRO A 97 -0.11 -11.43 0.65
CA PRO A 97 -0.30 -12.86 0.39
C PRO A 97 -0.50 -13.69 1.67
N ASP A 98 0.14 -13.31 2.78
CA ASP A 98 0.07 -14.07 4.03
C ASP A 98 -1.02 -13.54 4.98
N LYS A 99 -1.24 -12.21 5.00
CA LYS A 99 -2.17 -11.55 5.93
C LYS A 99 -3.55 -11.33 5.33
N GLY A 100 -3.70 -11.35 3.99
CA GLY A 100 -4.92 -10.92 3.31
C GLY A 100 -5.14 -9.41 3.41
N VAL A 101 -6.37 -8.96 3.10
CA VAL A 101 -6.84 -7.59 3.30
C VAL A 101 -7.95 -7.55 4.30
N ARG A 102 -7.81 -6.72 5.34
CA ARG A 102 -8.80 -6.48 6.38
C ARG A 102 -9.75 -5.37 5.96
N PHE A 103 -11.03 -5.55 6.24
CA PHE A 103 -12.09 -4.57 5.98
C PHE A 103 -12.64 -4.05 7.29
N THR A 104 -12.44 -2.77 7.54
CA THR A 104 -12.83 -2.07 8.76
C THR A 104 -13.90 -1.04 8.43
N PRO A 105 -15.16 -1.19 8.90
CA PRO A 105 -16.28 -0.34 8.51
C PRO A 105 -16.23 1.07 9.08
N TYR A 106 -15.41 1.30 10.10
CA TYR A 106 -15.19 2.59 10.75
C TYR A 106 -13.71 2.74 11.11
N THR A 107 -13.33 3.79 11.86
CA THR A 107 -11.94 4.12 12.19
C THR A 107 -11.21 3.03 12.97
N TYR A 108 -11.88 2.44 13.99
CA TYR A 108 -11.25 1.48 14.91
C TYR A 108 -11.09 0.10 14.26
N VAL A 109 -9.86 -0.32 14.10
CA VAL A 109 -9.52 -1.65 13.55
C VAL A 109 -9.71 -2.71 14.62
N SER A 110 -10.66 -3.63 14.40
CA SER A 110 -10.94 -4.76 15.30
C SER A 110 -10.35 -6.04 14.75
N THR A 111 -9.27 -6.52 15.36
CA THR A 111 -8.63 -7.78 14.95
C THR A 111 -9.51 -9.01 15.17
N ASP A 112 -10.49 -8.90 16.06
CA ASP A 112 -11.38 -10.00 16.45
C ASP A 112 -12.65 -10.09 15.60
N SER A 113 -13.11 -8.98 15.01
CA SER A 113 -14.42 -8.91 14.33
C SER A 113 -14.37 -8.50 12.88
N ASP A 114 -13.34 -7.75 12.43
CA ASP A 114 -13.23 -7.33 11.06
C ASP A 114 -13.01 -8.51 10.10
N GLN A 115 -13.64 -8.49 8.94
CA GLN A 115 -13.44 -9.51 7.93
C GLN A 115 -12.06 -9.37 7.29
N VAL A 116 -11.42 -10.50 7.02
CA VAL A 116 -10.14 -10.57 6.30
C VAL A 116 -10.30 -11.52 5.12
N PHE A 117 -10.00 -11.04 3.92
CA PHE A 117 -10.07 -11.84 2.70
C PHE A 117 -8.69 -11.99 2.08
N ASP A 118 -8.39 -13.20 1.64
CA ASP A 118 -7.18 -13.51 0.89
C ASP A 118 -7.32 -13.11 -0.60
N GLN A 119 -6.23 -13.24 -1.35
CA GLN A 119 -6.20 -12.92 -2.78
C GLN A 119 -7.25 -13.66 -3.59
N GLU A 120 -7.48 -14.94 -3.30
CA GLU A 120 -8.43 -15.76 -4.06
C GLU A 120 -9.88 -15.34 -3.77
N THR A 121 -10.21 -15.04 -2.52
CA THR A 121 -11.53 -14.53 -2.13
C THR A 121 -11.80 -13.17 -2.76
N ILE A 122 -10.79 -12.28 -2.86
CA ILE A 122 -10.95 -10.97 -3.49
C ILE A 122 -11.30 -11.05 -4.98
N LYS A 123 -10.79 -12.03 -5.73
CA LYS A 123 -11.19 -12.21 -7.13
C LYS A 123 -12.69 -12.44 -7.31
N GLY A 124 -13.33 -13.06 -6.32
CA GLY A 124 -14.78 -13.28 -6.29
C GLY A 124 -15.60 -12.13 -5.66
N PHE A 125 -14.97 -11.11 -5.11
CA PHE A 125 -15.57 -10.15 -4.18
C PHE A 125 -16.87 -9.51 -4.70
N PHE A 126 -16.92 -9.07 -5.94
CA PHE A 126 -18.07 -8.38 -6.51
C PHE A 126 -19.19 -9.33 -6.99
N THR A 127 -18.93 -10.62 -7.05
CA THR A 127 -19.91 -11.64 -7.48
C THR A 127 -20.39 -12.53 -6.33
N ASP A 128 -19.71 -12.50 -5.19
CA ASP A 128 -20.05 -13.27 -4.00
C ASP A 128 -21.39 -12.78 -3.41
N GLN A 129 -22.33 -13.72 -3.27
CA GLN A 129 -23.67 -13.47 -2.70
C GLN A 129 -23.77 -13.90 -1.21
N GLN A 130 -22.66 -14.38 -0.63
CA GLN A 130 -22.64 -14.73 0.78
C GLN A 130 -22.77 -13.47 1.63
N VAL A 131 -23.59 -13.54 2.68
CA VAL A 131 -23.74 -12.45 3.65
C VAL A 131 -22.76 -12.68 4.79
N TYR A 132 -21.90 -11.70 5.02
CA TYR A 132 -20.92 -11.67 6.10
C TYR A 132 -21.35 -10.69 7.19
N LEU A 133 -20.90 -10.94 8.42
CA LEU A 133 -20.98 -9.97 9.52
C LEU A 133 -19.70 -9.11 9.50
N TRP A 134 -19.83 -7.82 9.19
CA TRP A 134 -18.71 -6.89 9.06
C TRP A 134 -18.44 -6.04 10.30
N GLY A 135 -19.21 -6.22 11.36
CA GLY A 135 -19.18 -5.45 12.59
C GLY A 135 -20.56 -4.92 12.92
N ASN A 136 -20.62 -3.76 13.55
CA ASN A 136 -21.86 -3.13 13.99
C ASN A 136 -21.94 -1.68 13.50
N TYR A 137 -23.14 -1.22 13.17
CA TYR A 137 -23.38 0.18 12.85
C TYR A 137 -23.11 1.06 14.07
N ASP A 138 -22.33 2.12 13.85
CA ASP A 138 -22.15 3.15 14.87
C ASP A 138 -23.49 3.82 15.20
N GLY A 139 -23.67 4.23 16.44
CA GLY A 139 -24.90 4.81 16.98
C GLY A 139 -26.01 3.80 17.30
N SER A 140 -26.38 2.88 16.40
CA SER A 140 -27.45 1.90 16.68
C SER A 140 -26.95 0.62 17.35
N GLY A 141 -25.71 0.20 17.04
CA GLY A 141 -25.16 -1.09 17.48
C GLY A 141 -25.71 -2.31 16.73
N ASP A 142 -26.55 -2.10 15.70
CA ASP A 142 -27.07 -3.19 14.89
C ASP A 142 -25.97 -3.86 14.07
N GLU A 143 -26.10 -5.15 13.81
CA GLU A 143 -25.13 -5.91 13.01
C GLU A 143 -25.08 -5.43 11.54
N ILE A 144 -23.88 -5.25 11.00
CA ILE A 144 -23.64 -4.98 9.59
C ILE A 144 -23.59 -6.31 8.85
N ARG A 145 -24.73 -6.77 8.31
CA ARG A 145 -24.86 -8.01 7.55
C ARG A 145 -25.05 -7.69 6.07
N LEU A 146 -23.98 -7.83 5.29
CA LEU A 146 -23.95 -7.45 3.89
C LEU A 146 -23.21 -8.49 3.05
N THR A 147 -23.55 -8.61 1.76
CA THR A 147 -22.65 -9.24 0.79
C THR A 147 -21.44 -8.33 0.54
N PRO A 148 -20.32 -8.86 -0.01
CA PRO A 148 -19.15 -8.03 -0.31
C PRO A 148 -19.49 -6.85 -1.25
N GLY A 149 -20.31 -7.08 -2.27
CA GLY A 149 -20.76 -6.01 -3.17
C GLY A 149 -21.58 -4.92 -2.45
N GLN A 150 -22.44 -5.30 -1.50
CA GLN A 150 -23.20 -4.34 -0.68
C GLN A 150 -22.28 -3.58 0.29
N TYR A 151 -21.29 -4.27 0.86
CA TYR A 151 -20.28 -3.64 1.72
C TYR A 151 -19.44 -2.63 0.93
N TYR A 152 -19.04 -2.97 -0.29
CA TYR A 152 -18.31 -2.05 -1.17
C TYR A 152 -19.07 -0.74 -1.38
N GLU A 153 -20.35 -0.79 -1.72
CA GLU A 153 -21.18 0.40 -1.96
C GLU A 153 -21.37 1.25 -0.69
N LYS A 154 -21.29 0.63 0.48
CA LYS A 154 -21.61 1.29 1.75
C LYS A 154 -20.39 1.72 2.55
N PHE A 155 -19.24 1.02 2.39
CA PHE A 155 -18.08 1.20 3.23
C PHE A 155 -16.73 1.21 2.47
N ILE A 156 -16.71 1.09 1.14
CA ILE A 156 -15.45 1.19 0.40
C ILE A 156 -15.49 2.38 -0.55
N TYR A 157 -16.24 2.32 -1.62
CA TYR A 157 -16.28 3.38 -2.63
C TYR A 157 -17.56 4.21 -2.53
N THR A 158 -17.72 4.90 -1.39
CA THR A 158 -18.91 5.70 -1.04
C THR A 158 -18.89 7.09 -1.66
N ALA A 159 -17.72 7.56 -2.09
CA ALA A 159 -17.47 8.82 -2.78
C ALA A 159 -16.47 8.62 -3.92
N ASP A 160 -16.27 9.62 -4.75
CA ASP A 160 -15.30 9.55 -5.86
C ASP A 160 -13.85 9.80 -5.36
N PHE A 161 -13.32 8.86 -4.59
CA PHE A 161 -12.02 8.99 -3.92
C PHE A 161 -10.82 9.22 -4.85
N ILE A 162 -10.92 8.91 -6.15
CA ILE A 162 -9.90 9.32 -7.14
C ILE A 162 -9.76 10.85 -7.18
N ASN A 163 -10.88 11.57 -6.95
CA ASN A 163 -10.94 13.03 -6.95
C ASN A 163 -11.11 13.57 -5.51
N ALA A 164 -10.54 12.89 -4.51
CA ALA A 164 -10.56 13.36 -3.13
C ALA A 164 -9.98 14.79 -3.03
N GLU A 165 -10.52 15.59 -2.12
CA GLU A 165 -10.05 16.96 -1.87
C GLU A 165 -8.61 16.95 -1.37
N GLU A 166 -8.26 15.95 -0.56
CA GLU A 166 -6.94 15.78 0.02
C GLU A 166 -6.56 14.29 0.08
N ALA A 167 -5.26 14.00 -0.10
CA ALA A 167 -4.68 12.68 0.14
C ALA A 167 -3.50 12.81 1.11
N GLY A 168 -3.60 12.19 2.28
CA GLY A 168 -2.55 12.13 3.30
C GLY A 168 -1.80 10.81 3.25
N TYR A 169 -0.51 10.86 3.59
CA TYR A 169 0.38 9.69 3.63
C TYR A 169 0.94 9.55 5.03
N ASN A 170 0.54 8.53 5.76
CA ASN A 170 0.81 8.38 7.20
C ASN A 170 0.39 9.61 8.04
N GLU A 171 -0.57 10.34 7.54
CA GLU A 171 -1.22 11.48 8.20
C GLU A 171 -2.71 11.16 8.35
N VAL A 172 -3.28 11.52 9.49
CA VAL A 172 -4.71 11.41 9.73
C VAL A 172 -5.36 12.74 9.37
N LEU A 173 -6.15 12.75 8.29
CA LEU A 173 -6.84 13.94 7.81
C LEU A 173 -8.24 14.07 8.45
N SER A 174 -8.92 12.93 8.65
CA SER A 174 -10.27 12.88 9.19
C SER A 174 -10.27 12.64 10.69
N PHE A 175 -11.04 13.42 11.44
CA PHE A 175 -11.19 13.26 12.88
C PHE A 175 -12.66 13.09 13.25
N GLY A 176 -12.97 12.00 13.95
CA GLY A 176 -14.29 11.66 14.47
C GLY A 176 -14.24 11.38 15.97
N ASN A 177 -15.31 10.77 16.47
CA ASN A 177 -15.43 10.40 17.89
C ASN A 177 -14.78 9.06 18.24
N MET A 178 -14.32 8.31 17.22
CA MET A 178 -13.71 6.98 17.39
C MET A 178 -12.20 7.09 17.64
N LEU A 179 -11.66 6.09 18.35
CA LEU A 179 -10.23 5.98 18.59
C LEU A 179 -9.51 5.48 17.33
N GLU A 180 -8.37 6.08 17.09
CA GLU A 180 -7.43 5.70 16.03
C GLU A 180 -6.45 4.65 16.57
N ASN A 181 -6.37 3.47 15.94
CA ASN A 181 -5.44 2.40 16.37
C ASN A 181 -4.71 1.73 15.20
N GLN A 182 -4.82 2.24 13.99
CA GLN A 182 -4.24 1.61 12.79
C GLN A 182 -2.72 1.46 12.87
N PHE A 183 -2.00 2.44 13.44
CA PHE A 183 -0.55 2.36 13.62
C PHE A 183 -0.10 1.43 14.76
N GLU A 184 -1.04 0.98 15.60
CA GLU A 184 -0.78 -0.02 16.65
C GLU A 184 -1.05 -1.44 16.14
N VAL A 185 -1.97 -1.59 15.19
CA VAL A 185 -2.43 -2.89 14.66
C VAL A 185 -1.54 -3.38 13.51
N TYR A 186 -1.17 -2.49 12.58
CA TYR A 186 -0.36 -2.83 11.41
C TYR A 186 1.12 -2.60 11.68
N GLU A 187 1.97 -3.45 11.08
CA GLU A 187 3.42 -3.42 11.29
C GLU A 187 4.11 -2.46 10.32
N ASN A 188 4.66 -1.36 10.82
CA ASN A 188 5.33 -0.32 10.02
C ASN A 188 4.56 0.05 8.74
N PRO A 189 3.25 0.35 8.82
CA PRO A 189 2.44 0.52 7.64
C PRO A 189 2.76 1.82 6.91
N ILE A 190 2.42 1.84 5.61
CA ILE A 190 2.12 3.08 4.91
C ILE A 190 0.61 3.13 4.72
N ILE A 191 0.00 4.20 5.20
CA ILE A 191 -1.43 4.43 5.13
C ILE A 191 -1.68 5.65 4.25
N VAL A 192 -2.51 5.47 3.21
CA VAL A 192 -2.96 6.58 2.35
C VAL A 192 -4.41 6.86 2.68
N GLU A 193 -4.70 8.06 3.17
CA GLU A 193 -6.06 8.52 3.43
C GLU A 193 -6.53 9.45 2.32
N TYR A 194 -7.65 9.11 1.68
CA TYR A 194 -8.38 9.95 0.73
C TYR A 194 -9.55 10.58 1.45
N TYR A 195 -9.61 11.92 1.48
CA TYR A 195 -10.50 12.67 2.35
C TYR A 195 -11.36 13.69 1.60
N PHE A 196 -12.62 13.80 2.03
CA PHE A 196 -13.56 14.86 1.70
C PHE A 196 -14.05 15.54 2.98
N SER A 197 -13.94 16.86 3.04
CA SER A 197 -14.32 17.67 4.22
C SER A 197 -15.84 17.80 4.41
N GLY A 198 -16.62 17.41 3.41
CA GLY A 198 -18.09 17.43 3.41
C GLY A 198 -18.62 17.54 1.99
N PHE A 199 -19.90 17.25 1.81
CA PHE A 199 -20.57 17.27 0.51
C PHE A 199 -21.69 18.31 0.44
N ASN A 200 -22.41 18.52 1.53
CA ASN A 200 -23.50 19.49 1.62
C ASN A 200 -23.14 20.60 2.62
N PRO A 201 -23.02 21.88 2.17
CA PRO A 201 -22.72 23.00 3.05
C PRO A 201 -23.70 23.17 4.22
N GLU A 202 -24.95 22.70 4.10
CA GLU A 202 -25.94 22.74 5.16
C GLU A 202 -25.61 21.85 6.36
N TYR A 203 -24.73 20.85 6.15
CA TYR A 203 -24.29 19.92 7.20
C TYR A 203 -23.03 20.39 7.92
N GLU A 204 -22.47 21.55 7.54
CA GLU A 204 -21.32 22.17 8.21
C GLU A 204 -20.14 21.19 8.39
N GLY A 205 -19.94 20.30 7.40
CA GLY A 205 -18.90 19.26 7.41
C GLY A 205 -19.26 17.99 8.18
N MET A 206 -20.48 17.87 8.73
CA MET A 206 -20.92 16.63 9.42
C MET A 206 -21.24 15.47 8.46
N ASP A 207 -20.90 15.59 7.20
CA ASP A 207 -21.00 14.55 6.17
C ASP A 207 -19.63 14.23 5.53
N TRP A 208 -18.53 14.57 6.22
CA TRP A 208 -17.20 14.21 5.78
C TRP A 208 -17.03 12.68 5.66
N GLN A 209 -16.21 12.26 4.73
CA GLN A 209 -15.87 10.85 4.52
C GLN A 209 -14.40 10.70 4.18
N SER A 210 -13.83 9.58 4.58
CA SER A 210 -12.51 9.16 4.11
C SER A 210 -12.43 7.65 3.86
N LEU A 211 -11.46 7.31 3.02
CA LEU A 211 -11.06 5.93 2.77
C LEU A 211 -9.56 5.82 2.99
N ARG A 212 -9.15 4.88 3.84
CA ARG A 212 -7.73 4.59 4.08
C ARG A 212 -7.35 3.26 3.45
N LEU A 213 -6.29 3.28 2.66
CA LEU A 213 -5.62 2.10 2.13
C LEU A 213 -4.36 1.85 2.97
N VAL A 214 -4.28 0.69 3.59
CA VAL A 214 -3.17 0.31 4.48
C VAL A 214 -2.27 -0.66 3.75
N PHE A 215 -0.98 -0.32 3.64
CA PHE A 215 0.02 -1.15 3.01
C PHE A 215 1.07 -1.60 4.04
N GLU A 216 1.46 -2.86 3.96
CA GLU A 216 2.60 -3.42 4.69
C GLU A 216 3.63 -3.98 3.70
N GLU A 217 4.90 -3.93 4.08
CA GLU A 217 5.98 -4.44 3.24
C GLU A 217 6.02 -5.98 3.28
N TYR A 218 6.15 -6.59 2.11
CA TYR A 218 6.31 -8.03 1.94
C TYR A 218 7.34 -8.32 0.85
N GLN A 219 8.51 -8.85 1.24
CA GLN A 219 9.58 -9.25 0.32
C GLN A 219 10.06 -8.13 -0.64
N GLY A 220 10.13 -6.89 -0.14
CA GLY A 220 10.53 -5.71 -0.92
C GLY A 220 9.40 -5.05 -1.69
N GLU A 221 8.16 -5.50 -1.54
CA GLU A 221 6.97 -4.89 -2.15
C GLU A 221 5.95 -4.46 -1.10
N TRP A 222 5.28 -3.35 -1.34
CA TRP A 222 4.18 -2.88 -0.49
C TRP A 222 2.87 -3.53 -0.92
N LYS A 223 2.23 -4.28 -0.04
CA LYS A 223 1.00 -5.03 -0.28
C LYS A 223 -0.16 -4.47 0.55
N LEU A 224 -1.37 -4.52 -0.01
CA LEU A 224 -2.58 -4.07 0.65
C LEU A 224 -2.95 -5.03 1.79
N ALA A 225 -2.90 -4.53 3.02
CA ALA A 225 -3.23 -5.26 4.24
C ALA A 225 -4.56 -4.81 4.87
N GLY A 226 -5.05 -3.60 4.54
CA GLY A 226 -6.30 -3.10 5.09
C GLY A 226 -6.98 -2.06 4.22
N ILE A 227 -8.31 -2.00 4.33
CA ILE A 227 -9.19 -0.95 3.82
C ILE A 227 -10.05 -0.49 4.98
N ILE A 228 -9.91 0.77 5.38
CA ILE A 228 -10.61 1.37 6.50
C ILE A 228 -11.52 2.47 5.97
N HIS A 229 -12.82 2.35 6.20
CA HIS A 229 -13.75 3.43 5.96
C HIS A 229 -13.81 4.34 7.17
N ASN A 230 -13.95 5.63 6.96
CA ASN A 230 -14.24 6.57 8.03
C ASN A 230 -15.24 7.63 7.54
N GLN A 231 -16.10 8.07 8.45
CA GLN A 231 -17.10 9.10 8.18
C GLN A 231 -17.51 9.77 9.49
N TRP A 232 -18.20 10.88 9.37
CA TRP A 232 -18.81 11.49 10.55
C TRP A 232 -19.79 10.52 11.19
N THR A 233 -19.71 10.37 12.51
CA THR A 233 -20.59 9.57 13.35
C THR A 233 -20.98 10.34 14.61
N ILE A 234 -22.08 9.95 15.24
CA ILE A 234 -22.68 10.63 16.39
C ILE A 234 -21.83 10.45 17.66
#